data_7fb9915336de3e0d2da0c8161603b145
#
_entry.id   7fb9915336de3e0d2da0c8161603b145
#
_cell.length_a   1.000
_cell.length_b   1.000
_cell.length_c   1.000
_cell.angle_alpha   90.00
_cell.angle_beta   90.00
_cell.angle_gamma   90.00
#
_symmetry.space_group_name_H-M   'P 1'
#
loop_
_entity.id
_entity.type
_entity.pdbx_description
1 polymer ?
#
loop_
_entity_poly.entity_id
_entity_poly.type
_entity_poly.pdbx_seq_one_letter_code
_entity_poly.pdbx_strand_id
1 'polypeptide(L)'
;MKVGEWANPGGMYRDRRGKMMMPAARARMLGRIRTFFHDLQEWGWIPVRFSPERVFRAPRSLTSLVGPEPRIVADDMWCKLLHAGQNLQESDLPNCVAYPYFYPLEMVRALSVLWLFGGLRRDEILRMQCGCIRWQQPEENNVSRICLIDVPVSKTYAAFTKPVDPIIGEYIEQWELVCNPHPLQEDSKTGESVRFLFISRIVAMSFCEPRSC
;
A
#
# COMPACT_ATOMS: atom_id res chain seq x y z
N MET A 1 -28.87 10.10 23.83
CA MET A 1 -28.70 9.60 22.45
C MET A 1 -28.21 8.15 22.55
N LYS A 2 -29.01 7.19 22.10
CA LYS A 2 -28.64 5.77 22.18
C LYS A 2 -27.64 5.45 21.07
N VAL A 3 -26.45 4.99 21.45
CA VAL A 3 -25.35 4.62 20.51
C VAL A 3 -25.76 3.54 19.47
N GLY A 4 -26.94 2.92 19.67
CA GLY A 4 -27.47 1.86 18.79
C GLY A 4 -28.12 2.33 17.48
N GLU A 5 -28.42 3.62 17.34
CA GLU A 5 -29.20 4.15 16.21
C GLU A 5 -28.35 4.79 15.09
N TRP A 6 -27.04 4.60 15.13
CA TRP A 6 -26.17 5.18 14.13
C TRP A 6 -26.23 4.39 12.83
N ALA A 7 -26.91 4.98 11.85
CA ALA A 7 -26.98 4.44 10.50
C ALA A 7 -25.86 5.02 9.62
N ASN A 8 -25.49 4.26 8.60
CA ASN A 8 -24.55 4.74 7.59
C ASN A 8 -25.20 5.87 6.76
N PRO A 9 -24.57 7.05 6.65
CA PRO A 9 -25.12 8.18 5.91
C PRO A 9 -25.16 7.94 4.38
N GLY A 10 -24.58 6.86 3.90
CA GLY A 10 -24.33 6.60 2.50
C GLY A 10 -22.92 7.04 2.09
N GLY A 11 -22.62 7.06 0.84
CA GLY A 11 -21.31 7.37 0.28
C GLY A 11 -20.97 6.39 -0.84
N MET A 12 -19.71 6.05 -1.02
CA MET A 12 -19.23 5.13 -2.07
C MET A 12 -19.94 3.75 -2.06
N TYR A 13 -20.51 3.34 -0.91
CA TYR A 13 -21.26 2.09 -0.73
C TYR A 13 -22.74 2.38 -0.49
N ARG A 14 -23.48 2.71 -1.54
CA ARG A 14 -24.93 3.00 -1.49
C ARG A 14 -25.77 1.86 -0.90
N ASP A 15 -25.33 0.62 -1.05
CA ASP A 15 -25.96 -0.59 -0.50
C ASP A 15 -25.97 -0.65 1.04
N ARG A 16 -25.13 0.15 1.70
CA ARG A 16 -25.03 0.25 3.17
C ARG A 16 -25.81 1.41 3.77
N ARG A 17 -26.47 2.23 2.95
CA ARG A 17 -27.25 3.37 3.44
C ARG A 17 -28.40 2.88 4.31
N GLY A 18 -28.58 3.46 5.48
CA GLY A 18 -29.63 3.09 6.43
C GLY A 18 -29.36 1.81 7.23
N LYS A 19 -28.32 1.03 6.92
CA LYS A 19 -27.92 -0.14 7.71
C LYS A 19 -27.13 0.30 8.95
N MET A 20 -27.25 -0.44 10.04
CA MET A 20 -26.51 -0.17 11.28
C MET A 20 -24.98 -0.21 11.01
N MET A 21 -24.26 0.77 11.54
CA MET A 21 -22.81 0.81 11.44
C MET A 21 -22.18 -0.34 12.25
N MET A 22 -21.14 -0.94 11.70
CA MET A 22 -20.33 -1.95 12.38
C MET A 22 -19.72 -1.39 13.67
N PRO A 23 -19.58 -2.23 14.73
CA PRO A 23 -19.03 -1.79 16.02
C PRO A 23 -17.70 -1.05 15.91
N ALA A 24 -16.77 -1.56 15.10
CA ALA A 24 -15.48 -0.92 14.85
C ALA A 24 -15.62 0.47 14.21
N ALA A 25 -16.58 0.66 13.28
CA ALA A 25 -16.83 1.95 12.66
C ALA A 25 -17.40 2.96 13.66
N ARG A 26 -18.32 2.51 14.54
CA ARG A 26 -18.86 3.33 15.62
C ARG A 26 -17.79 3.76 16.63
N ALA A 27 -16.94 2.83 17.07
CA ALA A 27 -15.82 3.13 17.97
C ALA A 27 -14.86 4.15 17.36
N ARG A 28 -14.51 3.97 16.08
CA ARG A 28 -13.64 4.89 15.34
C ARG A 28 -14.25 6.29 15.18
N MET A 29 -15.56 6.37 14.95
CA MET A 29 -16.26 7.65 14.84
C MET A 29 -16.28 8.41 16.15
N LEU A 30 -16.53 7.74 17.28
CA LEU A 30 -16.40 8.34 18.61
C LEU A 30 -14.98 8.87 18.86
N GLY A 31 -13.95 8.10 18.48
CA GLY A 31 -12.57 8.55 18.55
C GLY A 31 -12.31 9.84 17.76
N ARG A 32 -12.83 9.91 16.52
CA ARG A 32 -12.67 11.12 15.68
C ARG A 32 -13.38 12.34 16.26
N ILE A 33 -14.61 12.17 16.78
CA ILE A 33 -15.36 13.24 17.43
C ILE A 33 -14.59 13.71 18.68
N ARG A 34 -14.05 12.79 19.46
CA ARG A 34 -13.22 13.10 20.62
C ARG A 34 -12.02 13.97 20.24
N THR A 35 -11.23 13.54 19.24
CA THR A 35 -10.08 14.31 18.75
C THR A 35 -10.51 15.69 18.28
N PHE A 36 -11.57 15.78 17.47
CA PHE A 36 -12.09 17.05 16.99
C PHE A 36 -12.40 18.05 18.11
N PHE A 37 -13.13 17.62 19.15
CA PHE A 37 -13.45 18.52 20.27
C PHE A 37 -12.23 18.82 21.15
N HIS A 38 -11.28 17.90 21.27
CA HIS A 38 -10.00 18.15 21.92
C HIS A 38 -9.24 19.26 21.21
N ASP A 39 -9.08 19.17 19.89
CA ASP A 39 -8.39 20.15 19.08
C ASP A 39 -9.06 21.53 19.14
N LEU A 40 -10.40 21.60 19.09
CA LEU A 40 -11.14 22.85 19.22
C LEU A 40 -10.91 23.53 20.59
N GLN A 41 -10.80 22.76 21.66
CA GLN A 41 -10.48 23.27 23.01
C GLN A 41 -9.02 23.72 23.10
N GLU A 42 -8.10 22.95 22.54
CA GLU A 42 -6.67 23.26 22.51
C GLU A 42 -6.40 24.55 21.73
N TRP A 43 -7.07 24.75 20.59
CA TRP A 43 -6.97 25.99 19.81
C TRP A 43 -7.73 27.18 20.39
N GLY A 44 -8.44 26.98 21.50
CA GLY A 44 -9.21 28.06 22.13
C GLY A 44 -10.48 28.49 21.38
N TRP A 45 -10.91 27.72 20.35
CA TRP A 45 -12.11 28.03 19.57
C TRP A 45 -13.41 27.78 20.33
N ILE A 46 -13.37 26.86 21.29
CA ILE A 46 -14.46 26.61 22.23
C ILE A 46 -13.94 26.57 23.66
N PRO A 47 -14.74 27.03 24.66
CA PRO A 47 -14.33 26.97 26.05
C PRO A 47 -14.29 25.52 26.57
N VAL A 48 -13.36 25.24 27.49
CA VAL A 48 -13.22 23.93 28.17
C VAL A 48 -14.35 23.72 29.16
N ARG A 49 -15.54 23.34 28.68
CA ARG A 49 -16.71 23.08 29.51
C ARG A 49 -16.94 21.60 29.84
N PHE A 50 -16.29 20.71 29.12
CA PHE A 50 -16.37 19.26 29.29
C PHE A 50 -15.05 18.60 28.86
N SER A 51 -14.84 17.36 29.31
CA SER A 51 -13.70 16.55 28.86
C SER A 51 -14.10 15.66 27.66
N PRO A 52 -13.58 15.90 26.46
CA PRO A 52 -13.85 15.05 25.30
C PRO A 52 -13.49 13.57 25.55
N GLU A 53 -12.44 13.32 26.34
CA GLU A 53 -12.00 11.98 26.73
C GLU A 53 -13.05 11.19 27.50
N ARG A 54 -13.84 11.87 28.33
CA ARG A 54 -14.90 11.24 29.12
C ARG A 54 -16.21 11.10 28.34
N VAL A 55 -16.59 12.17 27.64
CA VAL A 55 -17.92 12.26 26.97
C VAL A 55 -17.94 11.34 25.73
N PHE A 56 -16.87 11.28 24.95
CA PHE A 56 -16.81 10.51 23.69
C PHE A 56 -16.01 9.21 23.86
N ARG A 57 -15.87 8.71 25.06
CA ARG A 57 -15.27 7.41 25.31
C ARG A 57 -16.17 6.32 24.74
N ALA A 58 -15.59 5.42 23.93
CA ALA A 58 -16.33 4.26 23.43
C ALA A 58 -16.76 3.36 24.61
N PRO A 59 -18.04 2.99 24.72
CA PRO A 59 -18.51 2.08 25.77
C PRO A 59 -17.78 0.73 25.71
N ARG A 60 -17.56 0.09 26.86
CA ARG A 60 -16.95 -1.24 26.93
C ARG A 60 -17.72 -2.28 26.11
N SER A 61 -19.05 -2.22 26.12
CA SER A 61 -19.93 -3.08 25.31
C SER A 61 -19.69 -2.93 23.80
N LEU A 62 -19.23 -1.75 23.34
CA LEU A 62 -18.87 -1.54 21.95
C LEU A 62 -17.45 -2.03 21.67
N THR A 63 -16.51 -1.76 22.56
CA THR A 63 -15.10 -2.16 22.39
C THR A 63 -14.91 -3.66 22.50
N SER A 64 -15.70 -4.37 23.32
CA SER A 64 -15.66 -5.83 23.40
C SER A 64 -16.14 -6.53 22.11
N LEU A 65 -16.98 -5.85 21.31
CA LEU A 65 -17.41 -6.34 19.99
C LEU A 65 -16.38 -6.04 18.89
N VAL A 66 -15.38 -5.21 19.19
CA VAL A 66 -14.23 -4.93 18.31
C VAL A 66 -13.08 -5.81 18.79
N GLY A 67 -13.25 -7.13 18.67
CA GLY A 67 -12.18 -8.07 18.98
C GLY A 67 -11.01 -7.92 18.00
N PRO A 68 -9.80 -8.39 18.37
CA PRO A 68 -8.73 -8.58 17.40
C PRO A 68 -9.16 -9.72 16.48
N GLU A 69 -9.83 -9.39 15.38
CA GLU A 69 -9.94 -10.31 14.24
C GLU A 69 -8.78 -9.96 13.29
N PRO A 70 -7.60 -10.56 13.47
CA PRO A 70 -6.57 -10.45 12.46
C PRO A 70 -7.15 -11.07 11.18
N ARG A 71 -7.12 -10.32 10.10
CA ARG A 71 -7.44 -10.86 8.78
C ARG A 71 -6.29 -11.76 8.36
N ILE A 72 -6.30 -12.96 8.90
CA ILE A 72 -5.31 -13.98 8.56
C ILE A 72 -5.76 -14.61 7.25
N VAL A 73 -4.89 -14.60 6.27
CA VAL A 73 -5.05 -15.39 5.06
C VAL A 73 -4.68 -16.83 5.43
N ALA A 74 -5.52 -17.78 5.12
CA ALA A 74 -5.23 -19.19 5.38
C ALA A 74 -3.97 -19.63 4.59
N ASP A 75 -3.16 -20.51 5.19
CA ASP A 75 -1.84 -20.88 4.65
C ASP A 75 -1.93 -21.46 3.23
N ASP A 76 -2.96 -22.25 2.93
CA ASP A 76 -3.21 -22.80 1.59
C ASP A 76 -3.49 -21.70 0.57
N MET A 77 -4.22 -20.68 0.97
CA MET A 77 -4.50 -19.51 0.12
C MET A 77 -3.25 -18.66 -0.05
N TRP A 78 -2.47 -18.51 1.01
CA TRP A 78 -1.19 -17.79 0.97
C TRP A 78 -0.22 -18.45 0.01
N CYS A 79 -0.06 -19.80 0.10
CA CYS A 79 0.77 -20.56 -0.82
C CYS A 79 0.34 -20.40 -2.29
N LYS A 80 -0.97 -20.39 -2.56
CA LYS A 80 -1.49 -20.15 -3.93
C LYS A 80 -1.16 -18.74 -4.43
N LEU A 81 -1.24 -17.73 -3.57
CA LEU A 81 -0.88 -16.35 -3.93
C LEU A 81 0.61 -16.22 -4.24
N LEU A 82 1.47 -16.83 -3.42
CA LEU A 82 2.91 -16.85 -3.65
C LEU A 82 3.25 -17.54 -4.98
N HIS A 83 2.68 -18.72 -5.20
CA HIS A 83 2.88 -19.45 -6.46
C HIS A 83 2.40 -18.66 -7.67
N ALA A 84 1.20 -18.07 -7.60
CA ALA A 84 0.67 -17.24 -8.68
C ALA A 84 1.56 -16.01 -8.96
N GLY A 85 2.02 -15.32 -7.90
CA GLY A 85 2.88 -14.15 -8.06
C GLY A 85 4.21 -14.43 -8.71
N GLN A 86 4.80 -15.60 -8.45
CA GLN A 86 6.07 -16.04 -9.05
C GLN A 86 5.91 -16.57 -10.49
N ASN A 87 4.74 -17.14 -10.83
CA ASN A 87 4.51 -17.81 -12.10
C ASN A 87 3.60 -17.03 -13.04
N LEU A 88 3.48 -15.71 -12.87
CA LEU A 88 2.71 -14.86 -13.77
C LEU A 88 3.20 -14.97 -15.22
N GLN A 89 2.25 -15.05 -16.15
CA GLN A 89 2.50 -15.11 -17.59
C GLN A 89 1.81 -13.95 -18.30
N GLU A 90 2.18 -13.68 -19.54
CA GLU A 90 1.54 -12.61 -20.33
C GLU A 90 0.03 -12.83 -20.52
N SER A 91 -0.40 -14.09 -20.59
CA SER A 91 -1.82 -14.46 -20.66
C SER A 91 -2.65 -14.06 -19.44
N ASP A 92 -2.00 -13.85 -18.30
CA ASP A 92 -2.64 -13.46 -17.05
C ASP A 92 -2.84 -11.94 -16.95
N LEU A 93 -2.20 -11.18 -17.85
CA LEU A 93 -2.26 -9.72 -17.86
C LEU A 93 -3.45 -9.22 -18.68
N PRO A 94 -4.03 -8.06 -18.30
CA PRO A 94 -5.08 -7.44 -19.09
C PRO A 94 -4.61 -7.13 -20.51
N ASN A 95 -5.45 -7.44 -21.48
CA ASN A 95 -5.15 -7.10 -22.87
C ASN A 95 -5.08 -5.57 -23.04
N CYS A 96 -3.95 -5.08 -23.57
CA CYS A 96 -3.70 -3.65 -23.78
C CYS A 96 -4.70 -2.99 -24.75
N VAL A 97 -5.38 -3.76 -25.61
CA VAL A 97 -6.45 -3.24 -26.47
C VAL A 97 -7.68 -2.79 -25.68
N ALA A 98 -7.95 -3.42 -24.55
CA ALA A 98 -9.09 -3.08 -23.69
C ALA A 98 -8.78 -2.00 -22.64
N TYR A 99 -7.50 -1.75 -22.37
CA TYR A 99 -7.07 -0.84 -21.33
C TYR A 99 -5.99 0.14 -21.84
N PRO A 100 -6.10 1.43 -21.52
CA PRO A 100 -5.15 2.45 -22.00
C PRO A 100 -3.76 2.36 -21.31
N TYR A 101 -3.57 1.39 -20.41
CA TYR A 101 -2.35 1.21 -19.65
C TYR A 101 -1.64 -0.05 -20.09
N PHE A 102 -0.35 0.06 -20.36
CA PHE A 102 0.52 -1.06 -20.63
C PHE A 102 1.31 -1.42 -19.38
N TYR A 103 1.19 -2.67 -18.98
CA TYR A 103 1.93 -3.24 -17.85
C TYR A 103 2.83 -4.37 -18.35
N PRO A 104 4.13 -4.13 -18.56
CA PRO A 104 5.08 -5.19 -18.91
C PRO A 104 5.06 -6.31 -17.88
N LEU A 105 5.22 -7.54 -18.32
CA LEU A 105 5.20 -8.72 -17.45
C LEU A 105 6.23 -8.63 -16.34
N GLU A 106 7.46 -8.18 -16.67
CA GLU A 106 8.55 -8.00 -15.72
C GLU A 106 8.20 -6.99 -14.61
N MET A 107 7.52 -5.90 -14.98
CA MET A 107 7.04 -4.92 -14.00
C MET A 107 6.00 -5.52 -13.04
N VAL A 108 5.05 -6.29 -13.58
CA VAL A 108 3.99 -6.90 -12.77
C VAL A 108 4.55 -7.99 -11.87
N ARG A 109 5.51 -8.77 -12.36
CA ARG A 109 6.25 -9.76 -11.55
C ARG A 109 7.02 -9.10 -10.42
N ALA A 110 7.81 -8.06 -10.71
CA ALA A 110 8.56 -7.32 -9.70
C ALA A 110 7.63 -6.72 -8.64
N LEU A 111 6.51 -6.09 -9.05
CA LEU A 111 5.49 -5.58 -8.14
C LEU A 111 4.88 -6.68 -7.27
N SER A 112 4.52 -7.82 -7.87
CA SER A 112 3.89 -8.94 -7.16
C SER A 112 4.81 -9.53 -6.11
N VAL A 113 6.07 -9.79 -6.48
CA VAL A 113 7.09 -10.34 -5.58
C VAL A 113 7.41 -9.34 -4.47
N LEU A 114 7.58 -8.08 -4.80
CA LEU A 114 7.82 -7.03 -3.80
C LEU A 114 6.67 -6.89 -2.81
N TRP A 115 5.42 -7.01 -3.28
CA TRP A 115 4.25 -6.92 -2.42
C TRP A 115 4.08 -8.16 -1.52
N LEU A 116 4.29 -9.35 -2.07
CA LEU A 116 4.10 -10.62 -1.35
C LEU A 116 5.22 -10.88 -0.33
N PHE A 117 6.47 -10.61 -0.68
CA PHE A 117 7.64 -10.92 0.14
C PHE A 117 8.26 -9.70 0.82
N GLY A 118 8.07 -8.50 0.25
CA GLY A 118 8.69 -7.29 0.79
C GLY A 118 8.04 -6.76 2.06
N GLY A 119 6.75 -7.05 2.31
CA GLY A 119 6.02 -6.52 3.47
C GLY A 119 5.97 -4.99 3.50
N LEU A 120 6.05 -4.35 2.35
CA LEU A 120 6.01 -2.91 2.20
C LEU A 120 4.59 -2.40 2.07
N ARG A 121 4.39 -1.14 2.49
CA ARG A 121 3.11 -0.46 2.29
C ARG A 121 2.97 -0.03 0.83
N ARG A 122 1.73 0.05 0.35
CA ARG A 122 1.43 0.53 -1.01
C ARG A 122 2.11 1.85 -1.35
N ASP A 123 2.11 2.81 -0.43
CA ASP A 123 2.74 4.13 -0.64
C ASP A 123 4.27 4.03 -0.76
N GLU A 124 4.89 3.13 -0.02
CA GLU A 124 6.33 2.83 -0.09
C GLU A 124 6.67 2.21 -1.45
N ILE A 125 5.91 1.21 -1.88
CA ILE A 125 6.11 0.53 -3.18
C ILE A 125 5.96 1.52 -4.36
N LEU A 126 4.92 2.35 -4.35
CA LEU A 126 4.68 3.32 -5.43
C LEU A 126 5.76 4.41 -5.53
N ARG A 127 6.50 4.62 -4.46
CA ARG A 127 7.58 5.61 -4.40
C ARG A 127 8.97 5.00 -4.45
N MET A 128 9.07 3.68 -4.69
CA MET A 128 10.38 3.05 -4.91
C MET A 128 11.11 3.72 -6.07
N GLN A 129 12.41 3.85 -5.91
CA GLN A 129 13.27 4.50 -6.88
C GLN A 129 14.12 3.46 -7.62
N CYS A 130 14.50 3.75 -8.84
CA CYS A 130 15.47 2.92 -9.56
C CYS A 130 16.80 2.87 -8.80
N GLY A 131 17.44 1.71 -8.81
CA GLY A 131 18.68 1.48 -8.05
C GLY A 131 18.45 1.26 -6.55
N CYS A 132 17.22 0.92 -6.12
CA CYS A 132 16.91 0.67 -4.71
C CYS A 132 17.45 -0.66 -4.17
N ILE A 133 17.98 -1.53 -5.02
CA ILE A 133 18.56 -2.81 -4.60
C ILE A 133 20.07 -2.68 -4.41
N ARG A 134 20.54 -3.21 -3.30
CA ARG A 134 21.96 -3.33 -3.02
C ARG A 134 22.28 -4.74 -2.54
N TRP A 135 23.36 -5.30 -3.10
CA TRP A 135 23.86 -6.61 -2.69
C TRP A 135 25.07 -6.44 -1.77
N GLN A 136 24.98 -7.06 -0.60
CA GLN A 136 26.07 -7.11 0.35
C GLN A 136 26.64 -8.53 0.39
N GLN A 137 27.95 -8.64 0.22
CA GLN A 137 28.66 -9.91 0.43
C GLN A 137 29.03 -10.01 1.90
N PRO A 138 28.67 -11.10 2.58
CA PRO A 138 29.18 -11.36 3.93
C PRO A 138 30.69 -11.62 3.87
N GLU A 139 31.38 -11.26 4.92
CA GLU A 139 32.85 -11.48 5.03
C GLU A 139 33.23 -12.98 5.08
N GLU A 140 32.30 -13.85 5.43
CA GLU A 140 32.48 -15.29 5.47
C GLU A 140 32.15 -15.91 4.10
N ASN A 141 33.12 -16.62 3.53
CA ASN A 141 33.07 -17.19 2.17
C ASN A 141 31.97 -18.24 1.91
N ASN A 142 31.10 -18.54 2.86
CA ASN A 142 30.08 -19.57 2.77
C ASN A 142 28.64 -19.10 2.95
N VAL A 143 28.41 -17.79 3.03
CA VAL A 143 27.06 -17.24 3.24
C VAL A 143 26.54 -16.60 1.94
N SER A 144 25.28 -16.87 1.61
CA SER A 144 24.60 -16.28 0.44
C SER A 144 24.62 -14.75 0.53
N ARG A 145 24.73 -14.06 -0.63
CA ARG A 145 24.64 -12.61 -0.70
C ARG A 145 23.35 -12.11 -0.04
N ILE A 146 23.47 -11.04 0.72
CA ILE A 146 22.34 -10.39 1.39
C ILE A 146 21.78 -9.33 0.42
N CYS A 147 20.50 -9.46 0.10
CA CYS A 147 19.78 -8.43 -0.65
C CYS A 147 19.26 -7.37 0.31
N LEU A 148 19.61 -6.13 0.07
CA LEU A 148 19.15 -4.97 0.80
C LEU A 148 18.28 -4.11 -0.10
N ILE A 149 17.15 -3.64 0.42
CA ILE A 149 16.27 -2.72 -0.30
C ILE A 149 16.20 -1.37 0.42
N ASP A 150 16.40 -0.30 -0.34
CA ASP A 150 16.26 1.07 0.15
C ASP A 150 14.81 1.53 -0.01
N VAL A 151 14.15 1.76 1.11
CA VAL A 151 12.74 2.16 1.17
C VAL A 151 12.65 3.67 1.35
N PRO A 152 11.93 4.39 0.47
CA PRO A 152 11.81 5.85 0.56
C PRO A 152 11.03 6.30 1.78
N VAL A 153 11.13 7.59 2.10
CA VAL A 153 10.35 8.24 3.17
C VAL A 153 8.87 7.94 3.01
N SER A 154 8.23 7.43 4.06
CA SER A 154 6.80 7.17 4.11
C SER A 154 6.05 8.22 4.92
N LYS A 155 4.74 8.09 5.07
CA LYS A 155 3.94 9.00 5.90
C LYS A 155 4.36 8.97 7.38
N THR A 156 4.90 7.86 7.84
CA THR A 156 5.16 7.59 9.27
C THR A 156 6.62 7.35 9.61
N TYR A 157 7.47 7.11 8.61
CA TYR A 157 8.87 6.76 8.82
C TYR A 157 9.79 7.54 7.86
N ALA A 158 11.00 7.84 8.33
CA ALA A 158 12.12 8.26 7.48
C ALA A 158 12.49 7.17 6.48
N ALA A 159 13.30 7.50 5.47
CA ALA A 159 13.88 6.50 4.58
C ALA A 159 14.70 5.49 5.39
N PHE A 160 14.63 4.22 5.02
CA PHE A 160 15.36 3.15 5.70
C PHE A 160 15.76 2.06 4.72
N THR A 161 16.76 1.29 5.10
CA THR A 161 17.21 0.10 4.38
C THR A 161 16.86 -1.13 5.20
N LYS A 162 16.42 -2.19 4.54
CA LYS A 162 16.17 -3.48 5.20
C LYS A 162 16.65 -4.66 4.36
N PRO A 163 17.05 -5.77 4.99
CA PRO A 163 17.28 -7.01 4.28
C PRO A 163 15.95 -7.58 3.78
N VAL A 164 15.99 -8.16 2.60
CA VAL A 164 14.84 -8.82 1.95
C VAL A 164 15.28 -10.14 1.32
N ASP A 165 14.32 -10.97 0.96
CA ASP A 165 14.60 -12.18 0.20
C ASP A 165 15.30 -11.83 -1.12
N PRO A 166 16.39 -12.55 -1.48
CA PRO A 166 17.13 -12.33 -2.74
C PRO A 166 16.25 -12.32 -4.00
N ILE A 167 15.15 -13.08 -3.99
CA ILE A 167 14.19 -13.13 -5.09
C ILE A 167 13.64 -11.74 -5.44
N ILE A 168 13.45 -10.87 -4.45
CA ILE A 168 12.97 -9.49 -4.69
C ILE A 168 14.00 -8.72 -5.51
N GLY A 169 15.28 -8.81 -5.14
CA GLY A 169 16.37 -8.16 -5.86
C GLY A 169 16.44 -8.62 -7.31
N GLU A 170 16.38 -9.95 -7.53
CA GLU A 170 16.44 -10.53 -8.87
C GLU A 170 15.30 -10.03 -9.79
N TYR A 171 14.05 -10.01 -9.30
CA TYR A 171 12.92 -9.52 -10.09
C TYR A 171 12.95 -8.02 -10.32
N ILE A 172 13.44 -7.22 -9.36
CA ILE A 172 13.58 -5.78 -9.54
C ILE A 172 14.67 -5.47 -10.55
N GLU A 173 15.83 -6.14 -10.47
CA GLU A 173 16.92 -5.98 -11.45
C GLU A 173 16.49 -6.39 -12.85
N GLN A 174 15.75 -7.50 -13.00
CA GLN A 174 15.17 -7.91 -14.28
C GLN A 174 14.25 -6.84 -14.86
N TRP A 175 13.40 -6.23 -14.02
CA TRP A 175 12.56 -5.12 -14.45
C TRP A 175 13.39 -3.89 -14.85
N GLU A 176 14.41 -3.53 -14.11
CA GLU A 176 15.28 -2.39 -14.41
C GLU A 176 16.05 -2.56 -15.73
N LEU A 177 16.42 -3.80 -16.10
CA LEU A 177 17.06 -4.10 -17.38
C LEU A 177 16.12 -3.88 -18.58
N VAL A 178 14.84 -4.13 -18.42
CA VAL A 178 13.84 -4.06 -19.52
C VAL A 178 13.16 -2.71 -19.56
N CYS A 179 13.03 -2.03 -18.41
CA CYS A 179 12.39 -0.75 -18.37
C CYS A 179 13.25 0.31 -19.09
N ASN A 180 12.63 1.03 -20.01
CA ASN A 180 13.25 2.23 -20.55
C ASN A 180 13.47 3.24 -19.42
N PRO A 181 14.59 3.98 -19.40
CA PRO A 181 14.84 4.96 -18.36
C PRO A 181 13.68 5.94 -18.24
N HIS A 182 13.04 5.92 -17.09
CA HIS A 182 11.95 6.83 -16.79
C HIS A 182 12.48 8.26 -16.65
N PRO A 183 11.69 9.29 -17.03
CA PRO A 183 12.06 10.66 -16.78
C PRO A 183 12.18 10.92 -15.29
N LEU A 184 13.04 11.86 -14.93
CA LEU A 184 13.08 12.39 -13.57
C LEU A 184 11.72 13.04 -13.25
N GLN A 185 11.18 12.73 -12.08
CA GLN A 185 9.95 13.30 -11.57
C GLN A 185 10.20 13.83 -10.16
N GLU A 186 9.54 14.92 -9.81
CA GLU A 186 9.60 15.46 -8.47
C GLU A 186 8.81 14.58 -7.51
N ASP A 187 9.46 14.12 -6.46
CA ASP A 187 8.81 13.43 -5.36
C ASP A 187 8.08 14.45 -4.49
N SER A 188 6.75 14.41 -4.52
CA SER A 188 5.89 15.35 -3.80
C SER A 188 6.10 15.40 -2.27
N LYS A 189 6.82 14.44 -1.68
CA LYS A 189 7.11 14.43 -0.24
C LYS A 189 8.48 14.99 0.11
N THR A 190 9.47 14.79 -0.75
CA THR A 190 10.84 15.24 -0.50
C THR A 190 11.22 16.47 -1.32
N GLY A 191 10.49 16.75 -2.41
CA GLY A 191 10.86 17.80 -3.37
C GLY A 191 12.05 17.43 -4.24
N GLU A 192 12.58 16.22 -4.14
CA GLU A 192 13.71 15.76 -4.91
C GLU A 192 13.31 15.24 -6.29
N SER A 193 14.14 15.46 -7.29
CA SER A 193 13.97 14.85 -8.62
C SER A 193 14.50 13.42 -8.62
N VAL A 194 13.62 12.47 -8.73
CA VAL A 194 13.93 11.03 -8.65
C VAL A 194 13.40 10.27 -9.86
N ARG A 195 13.95 9.07 -10.11
CA ARG A 195 13.39 8.12 -11.08
C ARG A 195 12.63 7.06 -10.31
N PHE A 196 11.31 7.10 -10.43
CA PHE A 196 10.46 6.06 -9.82
C PHE A 196 10.62 4.74 -10.56
N LEU A 197 10.65 3.65 -9.78
CA LEU A 197 10.81 2.29 -10.30
C LEU A 197 9.57 1.83 -11.07
N PHE A 198 8.37 2.18 -10.59
CA PHE A 198 7.10 1.75 -11.16
C PHE A 198 6.30 2.96 -11.66
N ILE A 199 6.29 3.14 -12.96
CA ILE A 199 5.48 4.18 -13.63
C ILE A 199 4.58 3.49 -14.66
N SER A 200 3.27 3.67 -14.53
CA SER A 200 2.33 3.26 -15.58
C SER A 200 2.41 4.24 -16.74
N ARG A 201 2.62 3.75 -17.96
CA ARG A 201 2.53 4.56 -19.17
C ARG A 201 1.13 4.44 -19.75
N ILE A 202 0.50 5.56 -20.05
CA ILE A 202 -0.67 5.57 -20.94
C ILE A 202 -0.14 5.26 -22.33
N VAL A 203 -0.59 4.17 -22.93
CA VAL A 203 -0.31 3.90 -24.34
C VAL A 203 -1.14 4.91 -25.14
N ALA A 204 -0.50 5.96 -25.62
CA ALA A 204 -1.10 6.77 -26.66
C ALA A 204 -1.40 5.84 -27.85
N MET A 205 -2.63 5.83 -28.35
CA MET A 205 -3.14 4.90 -29.37
C MET A 205 -2.39 4.92 -30.72
N SER A 206 -1.26 5.59 -30.85
CA SER A 206 -0.50 5.79 -32.08
C SER A 206 0.59 4.75 -32.37
N PHE A 207 0.76 3.71 -31.55
CA PHE A 207 1.81 2.70 -31.78
C PHE A 207 1.34 1.26 -31.57
N CYS A 208 0.27 0.87 -32.25
CA CYS A 208 0.04 -0.53 -32.61
C CYS A 208 0.40 -0.71 -34.09
N GLU A 209 1.68 -0.69 -34.44
CA GLU A 209 2.10 -1.37 -35.65
C GLU A 209 2.04 -2.89 -35.38
N PRO A 210 1.29 -3.65 -36.20
CA PRO A 210 1.31 -5.09 -36.08
C PRO A 210 2.71 -5.56 -36.42
N ARG A 211 3.43 -6.17 -35.47
CA ARG A 211 4.61 -6.97 -35.78
C ARG A 211 4.11 -8.08 -36.70
N SER A 212 4.44 -7.94 -37.97
CA SER A 212 4.33 -9.00 -38.98
C SER A 212 5.03 -10.25 -38.48
N CYS A 213 4.32 -11.37 -38.54
CA CYS A 213 4.80 -12.74 -38.34
C CYS A 213 6.02 -13.06 -39.19
#